data_e0c39d441eda586b03c1d5f97ad242f0
#
_entry.id   e0c39d441eda586b03c1d5f97ad242f0
#
_cell.length_a   1.000
_cell.length_b   1.000
_cell.length_c   1.000
_cell.angle_alpha   90.00
_cell.angle_beta   90.00
_cell.angle_gamma   90.00
#
_symmetry.space_group_name_H-M   'P 1'
#
loop_
_entity.id
_entity.type
_entity.pdbx_description
1 polymer ?
#
loop_
_entity_poly.entity_id
_entity_poly.type
_entity_poly.pdbx_seq_one_letter_code
_entity_poly.pdbx_strand_id
1 'polypeptide(L)'
;MQIFLRRFGQASYGTKNFGKHGAYCGLSFRLGAGLFLNDLQAMPHTKPDFEHCEFVLFWGTAPSQAGNPFNRSARMLADARSGGKMRYAVIDPVLRLPVTSAARDRAQWVPIRPGMDSALALGMIRYILDNNRHDAAFLCHPTLAAARKAGEAGFFQTAAFRCEWTRE
;
A
#
# COMPACT_ATOMS: atom_id res chain seq x y z
N MET A 1 -7.95 24.98 -9.68
CA MET A 1 -9.37 24.57 -9.87
C MET A 1 -10.13 24.37 -8.56
N GLN A 2 -9.64 23.66 -7.54
CA GLN A 2 -10.36 23.47 -6.26
C GLN A 2 -10.74 24.76 -5.53
N ILE A 3 -9.90 25.79 -5.60
CA ILE A 3 -10.17 27.09 -4.95
C ILE A 3 -11.41 27.74 -5.53
N PHE A 4 -11.56 27.72 -6.84
CA PHE A 4 -12.73 28.30 -7.52
C PHE A 4 -14.02 27.57 -7.20
N LEU A 5 -13.99 26.23 -7.25
CA LEU A 5 -15.16 25.40 -6.91
C LEU A 5 -15.57 25.60 -5.44
N ARG A 6 -14.60 25.73 -4.55
CA ARG A 6 -14.88 25.98 -3.14
C ARG A 6 -15.45 27.38 -2.92
N ARG A 7 -14.90 28.41 -3.58
CA ARG A 7 -15.46 29.76 -3.53
C ARG A 7 -16.88 29.78 -4.07
N PHE A 8 -17.12 29.21 -5.23
CA PHE A 8 -18.46 29.15 -5.81
C PHE A 8 -19.43 28.35 -4.91
N GLY A 9 -19.11 27.13 -4.56
CA GLY A 9 -20.02 26.26 -3.81
C GLY A 9 -20.25 26.70 -2.37
N GLN A 10 -19.22 26.99 -1.61
CA GLN A 10 -19.33 27.31 -0.20
C GLN A 10 -19.57 28.79 0.08
N ALA A 11 -18.83 29.70 -0.57
CA ALA A 11 -18.92 31.13 -0.28
C ALA A 11 -20.06 31.81 -1.05
N SER A 12 -20.26 31.53 -2.34
CA SER A 12 -21.27 32.17 -3.15
C SER A 12 -22.61 31.46 -3.11
N TYR A 13 -22.63 30.14 -3.24
CA TYR A 13 -23.85 29.34 -3.23
C TYR A 13 -24.31 28.91 -1.83
N GLY A 14 -23.40 28.93 -0.84
CA GLY A 14 -23.71 28.66 0.56
C GLY A 14 -23.93 27.18 0.90
N THR A 15 -23.58 26.23 0.03
CA THR A 15 -23.78 24.83 0.33
C THR A 15 -22.82 24.32 1.43
N LYS A 16 -23.36 23.59 2.38
CA LYS A 16 -22.58 22.83 3.39
C LYS A 16 -22.13 21.46 2.89
N ASN A 17 -22.74 20.96 1.81
CA ASN A 17 -22.47 19.64 1.21
C ASN A 17 -21.33 19.74 0.21
N PHE A 18 -20.11 19.86 0.71
CA PHE A 18 -18.90 19.95 -0.11
C PHE A 18 -17.92 18.88 0.28
N GLY A 19 -17.72 17.88 -0.58
CA GLY A 19 -16.76 16.82 -0.42
C GLY A 19 -15.55 16.96 -1.35
N LYS A 20 -14.41 16.49 -0.90
CA LYS A 20 -13.19 16.36 -1.71
C LYS A 20 -12.85 14.90 -1.87
N HIS A 21 -12.51 14.46 -3.09
CA HIS A 21 -12.05 13.09 -3.30
C HIS A 21 -10.80 12.76 -2.47
N GLY A 22 -9.92 13.73 -2.25
CA GLY A 22 -8.74 13.57 -1.38
C GLY A 22 -9.04 13.29 0.09
N ALA A 23 -10.28 13.54 0.56
CA ALA A 23 -10.69 13.15 1.90
C ALA A 23 -10.83 11.62 2.05
N TYR A 24 -11.12 10.93 0.95
CA TYR A 24 -11.23 9.47 0.94
C TYR A 24 -9.88 8.81 0.58
N CYS A 25 -9.38 9.04 -0.63
CA CYS A 25 -8.14 8.40 -1.07
C CYS A 25 -6.90 8.93 -0.34
N GLY A 26 -6.75 10.24 -0.21
CA GLY A 26 -5.59 10.84 0.44
C GLY A 26 -5.52 10.58 1.94
N LEU A 27 -6.66 10.59 2.63
CA LEU A 27 -6.71 10.29 4.06
C LEU A 27 -6.45 8.81 4.32
N SER A 28 -7.10 7.91 3.59
CA SER A 28 -6.91 6.46 3.74
C SER A 28 -5.47 6.05 3.46
N PHE A 29 -4.88 6.59 2.39
CA PHE A 29 -3.48 6.36 2.07
C PHE A 29 -2.54 6.86 3.17
N ARG A 30 -2.77 8.06 3.69
CA ARG A 30 -1.95 8.64 4.77
C ARG A 30 -2.07 7.84 6.05
N LEU A 31 -3.27 7.44 6.44
CA LEU A 31 -3.47 6.64 7.65
C LEU A 31 -2.77 5.28 7.53
N GLY A 32 -3.02 4.55 6.45
CA GLY A 32 -2.42 3.24 6.25
C GLY A 32 -0.91 3.28 6.22
N ALA A 33 -0.34 4.17 5.42
CA ALA A 33 1.10 4.25 5.30
C ALA A 33 1.76 5.04 6.45
N GLY A 34 1.05 5.95 7.11
CA GLY A 34 1.52 6.61 8.34
C GLY A 34 1.72 5.62 9.49
N LEU A 35 0.86 4.62 9.59
CA LEU A 35 1.04 3.52 10.54
C LEU A 35 2.29 2.68 10.23
N PHE A 36 2.55 2.43 8.95
CA PHE A 36 3.70 1.65 8.50
C PHE A 36 5.02 2.43 8.61
N LEU A 37 5.03 3.70 8.20
CA LEU A 37 6.23 4.55 8.18
C LEU A 37 6.45 5.34 9.47
N ASN A 38 5.50 5.29 10.40
CA ASN A 38 5.47 6.10 11.62
C ASN A 38 5.61 7.61 11.35
N ASP A 39 5.20 8.07 10.18
CA ASP A 39 5.25 9.48 9.78
C ASP A 39 4.11 9.83 8.81
N LEU A 40 3.13 10.57 9.31
CA LEU A 40 2.01 11.07 8.51
C LEU A 40 2.41 12.22 7.56
N GLN A 41 3.55 12.87 7.78
CA GLN A 41 4.03 13.99 6.98
C GLN A 41 4.82 13.53 5.74
N ALA A 42 5.58 12.45 5.83
CA ALA A 42 6.41 11.93 4.74
C ALA A 42 5.62 11.31 3.58
N MET A 43 4.37 11.00 3.82
CA MET A 43 3.49 10.25 2.94
C MET A 43 3.36 10.72 1.49
N PRO A 44 3.20 12.03 1.21
CA PRO A 44 3.01 12.49 -0.17
C PRO A 44 4.20 12.19 -1.09
N HIS A 45 5.34 11.89 -0.52
CA HIS A 45 6.61 11.73 -1.24
C HIS A 45 7.05 10.27 -1.40
N THR A 46 6.42 9.35 -0.67
CA THR A 46 6.72 7.92 -0.80
C THR A 46 6.21 7.38 -2.11
N LYS A 47 7.08 6.73 -2.86
CA LYS A 47 6.79 6.12 -4.17
C LYS A 47 7.33 4.70 -4.21
N PRO A 48 6.65 3.76 -4.89
CA PRO A 48 7.17 2.43 -5.09
C PRO A 48 8.41 2.47 -5.99
N ASP A 49 9.40 1.65 -5.66
CA ASP A 49 10.60 1.45 -6.45
C ASP A 49 10.39 0.28 -7.42
N PHE A 50 9.82 0.58 -8.59
CA PHE A 50 9.57 -0.44 -9.62
C PHE A 50 10.84 -0.92 -10.34
N GLU A 51 11.93 -0.17 -10.26
CA GLU A 51 13.18 -0.51 -10.97
C GLU A 51 13.90 -1.68 -10.27
N HIS A 52 13.82 -1.74 -8.95
CA HIS A 52 14.54 -2.72 -8.14
C HIS A 52 13.64 -3.79 -7.53
N CYS A 53 12.31 -3.66 -7.61
CA CYS A 53 11.42 -4.63 -7.03
C CYS A 53 11.33 -5.93 -7.86
N GLU A 54 11.33 -7.06 -7.17
CA GLU A 54 11.18 -8.39 -7.78
C GLU A 54 9.72 -8.84 -7.83
N PHE A 55 8.90 -8.35 -6.91
CA PHE A 55 7.49 -8.70 -6.82
C PHE A 55 6.62 -7.51 -6.39
N VAL A 56 5.48 -7.32 -7.04
CA VAL A 56 4.53 -6.25 -6.76
C VAL A 56 3.11 -6.78 -6.61
N LEU A 57 2.42 -6.34 -5.57
CA LEU A 57 0.98 -6.51 -5.43
C LEU A 57 0.26 -5.22 -5.86
N PHE A 58 -0.51 -5.29 -6.94
CA PHE A 58 -1.44 -4.24 -7.33
C PHE A 58 -2.80 -4.52 -6.71
N TRP A 59 -3.06 -3.92 -5.57
CA TRP A 59 -4.26 -4.19 -4.80
C TRP A 59 -5.25 -3.02 -4.94
N GLY A 60 -6.33 -3.25 -5.68
CA GLY A 60 -7.34 -2.24 -5.97
C GLY A 60 -6.78 -0.98 -6.64
N THR A 61 -5.67 -1.11 -7.37
CA THR A 61 -4.97 0.01 -7.98
C THR A 61 -4.54 -0.28 -9.40
N ALA A 62 -4.61 0.74 -10.24
CA ALA A 62 -4.15 0.67 -11.63
C ALA A 62 -3.23 1.87 -11.95
N PRO A 63 -1.94 1.81 -11.61
CA PRO A 63 -1.02 2.94 -11.72
C PRO A 63 -0.87 3.54 -13.12
N SER A 64 -1.20 2.79 -14.16
CA SER A 64 -1.22 3.27 -15.54
C SER A 64 -2.50 4.01 -15.94
N GLN A 65 -3.53 3.96 -15.11
CA GLN A 65 -4.84 4.56 -15.38
C GLN A 65 -5.22 5.61 -14.34
N ALA A 66 -4.78 5.48 -13.10
CA ALA A 66 -5.12 6.35 -11.99
C ALA A 66 -3.98 6.43 -10.97
N GLY A 67 -4.05 7.40 -10.07
CA GLY A 67 -3.08 7.59 -9.01
C GLY A 67 -2.14 8.78 -9.24
N ASN A 68 -1.25 9.03 -8.27
CA ASN A 68 -0.33 10.15 -8.31
C ASN A 68 1.09 9.68 -7.87
N PRO A 69 2.14 9.90 -8.64
CA PRO A 69 2.22 10.53 -9.97
C PRO A 69 1.96 9.51 -11.09
N PHE A 70 0.86 9.72 -11.74
CA PHE A 70 0.31 8.83 -12.76
C PHE A 70 1.31 8.49 -13.89
N ASN A 71 1.82 9.48 -14.61
CA ASN A 71 2.67 9.25 -15.79
C ASN A 71 4.02 8.60 -15.44
N ARG A 72 4.64 9.03 -14.35
CA ARG A 72 5.91 8.46 -13.92
C ARG A 72 5.75 6.99 -13.53
N SER A 73 4.77 6.69 -12.71
CA SER A 73 4.50 5.31 -12.27
C SER A 73 4.14 4.40 -13.45
N ALA A 74 3.37 4.89 -14.42
CA ALA A 74 3.02 4.13 -15.61
C ALA A 74 4.25 3.76 -16.43
N ARG A 75 5.17 4.71 -16.64
CA ARG A 75 6.40 4.48 -17.41
C ARG A 75 7.31 3.49 -16.69
N MET A 76 7.64 3.73 -15.45
CA MET A 76 8.52 2.84 -14.67
C MET A 76 7.95 1.42 -14.59
N LEU A 77 6.64 1.29 -14.44
CA LEU A 77 5.96 0.01 -14.44
C LEU A 77 6.04 -0.70 -15.80
N ALA A 78 5.89 0.04 -16.90
CA ALA A 78 6.02 -0.51 -18.25
C ALA A 78 7.42 -1.02 -18.49
N ASP A 79 8.44 -0.25 -18.12
CA ASP A 79 9.85 -0.61 -18.25
C ASP A 79 10.19 -1.85 -17.40
N ALA A 80 9.78 -1.90 -16.14
CA ALA A 80 9.99 -3.05 -15.26
C ALA A 80 9.30 -4.33 -15.76
N ARG A 81 8.12 -4.20 -16.37
CA ARG A 81 7.39 -5.33 -16.98
C ARG A 81 8.07 -5.84 -18.24
N SER A 82 8.55 -4.93 -19.08
CA SER A 82 9.23 -5.26 -20.34
C SER A 82 10.62 -5.86 -20.09
N GLY A 83 11.33 -5.38 -19.08
CA GLY A 83 12.66 -5.87 -18.69
C GLY A 83 12.71 -7.30 -18.13
N GLY A 84 11.57 -7.94 -17.92
CA GLY A 84 11.49 -9.37 -17.68
C GLY A 84 11.78 -9.87 -16.27
N LYS A 85 12.07 -9.00 -15.30
CA LYS A 85 12.46 -9.41 -13.93
C LYS A 85 11.30 -9.38 -12.94
N MET A 86 10.42 -8.41 -13.03
CA MET A 86 9.36 -8.18 -12.05
C MET A 86 8.22 -9.19 -12.21
N ARG A 87 7.88 -9.87 -11.13
CA ARG A 87 6.63 -10.63 -10.99
C ARG A 87 5.59 -9.78 -10.29
N TYR A 88 4.32 -9.97 -10.61
CA TYR A 88 3.26 -9.22 -9.96
C TYR A 88 1.94 -9.97 -9.87
N ALA A 89 1.14 -9.63 -8.90
CA ALA A 89 -0.25 -10.05 -8.80
C ALA A 89 -1.17 -8.83 -8.80
N VAL A 90 -2.29 -8.96 -9.52
CA VAL A 90 -3.35 -7.95 -9.57
C VAL A 90 -4.52 -8.47 -8.74
N ILE A 91 -4.80 -7.81 -7.62
CA ILE A 91 -5.92 -8.12 -6.73
C ILE A 91 -6.98 -7.06 -7.00
N ASP A 92 -7.94 -7.40 -7.81
CA ASP A 92 -9.01 -6.47 -8.23
C ASP A 92 -10.22 -7.29 -8.68
N PRO A 93 -11.46 -6.88 -8.39
CA PRO A 93 -12.67 -7.53 -8.92
C PRO A 93 -12.70 -7.56 -10.43
N VAL A 94 -12.08 -6.57 -11.08
CA VAL A 94 -12.01 -6.43 -12.54
C VAL A 94 -10.55 -6.27 -12.96
N LEU A 95 -10.09 -7.07 -13.90
CA LEU A 95 -8.72 -6.97 -14.42
C LEU A 95 -8.55 -5.70 -15.27
N ARG A 96 -7.99 -4.66 -14.65
CA ARG A 96 -7.74 -3.35 -15.29
C ARG A 96 -6.30 -3.20 -15.79
N LEU A 97 -5.35 -3.83 -15.13
CA LEU A 97 -3.96 -3.88 -15.58
C LEU A 97 -3.81 -5.00 -16.62
N PRO A 98 -3.27 -4.71 -17.79
CA PRO A 98 -3.07 -5.75 -18.77
C PRO A 98 -2.08 -6.81 -18.26
N VAL A 99 -2.56 -8.02 -18.11
CA VAL A 99 -1.73 -9.21 -18.03
C VAL A 99 -1.35 -9.53 -19.46
N THR A 100 -0.25 -8.94 -19.94
CA THR A 100 0.18 -9.12 -21.33
C THR A 100 0.72 -10.53 -21.55
N SER A 101 0.66 -11.02 -22.76
CA SER A 101 1.24 -12.31 -23.18
C SER A 101 2.73 -12.42 -22.81
N ALA A 102 3.47 -11.32 -22.89
CA ALA A 102 4.88 -11.25 -22.50
C ALA A 102 5.12 -11.39 -20.98
N ALA A 103 4.10 -11.21 -20.16
CA ALA A 103 4.19 -11.32 -18.70
C ALA A 103 3.44 -12.54 -18.15
N ARG A 104 2.94 -13.43 -18.99
CA ARG A 104 2.01 -14.52 -18.64
C ARG A 104 2.51 -15.36 -17.46
N ASP A 105 3.77 -15.73 -17.46
CA ASP A 105 4.36 -16.58 -16.41
C ASP A 105 4.76 -15.80 -15.14
N ARG A 106 4.68 -14.46 -15.18
CA ARG A 106 5.10 -13.55 -14.12
C ARG A 106 3.96 -12.72 -13.55
N ALA A 107 2.78 -12.80 -14.15
CA ALA A 107 1.61 -12.03 -13.77
C ALA A 107 0.46 -12.96 -13.37
N GLN A 108 -0.18 -12.67 -12.27
CA GLN A 108 -1.35 -13.37 -11.78
C GLN A 108 -2.49 -12.40 -11.50
N TRP A 109 -3.70 -12.76 -11.92
CA TRP A 109 -4.90 -12.07 -11.50
C TRP A 109 -5.61 -12.85 -10.40
N VAL A 110 -5.91 -12.17 -9.30
CA VAL A 110 -6.65 -12.69 -8.15
C VAL A 110 -7.98 -11.91 -8.10
N PRO A 111 -9.08 -12.47 -8.64
CA PRO A 111 -10.38 -11.82 -8.56
C PRO A 111 -10.86 -11.83 -7.11
N ILE A 112 -11.06 -10.66 -6.53
CA ILE A 112 -11.55 -10.49 -5.17
C ILE A 112 -12.99 -10.00 -5.19
N ARG A 113 -13.82 -10.49 -4.29
CA ARG A 113 -15.14 -9.91 -4.09
C ARG A 113 -15.01 -8.53 -3.43
N PRO A 114 -15.75 -7.50 -3.91
CA PRO A 114 -15.76 -6.21 -3.26
C PRO A 114 -16.00 -6.29 -1.75
N GLY A 115 -15.21 -5.59 -0.96
CA GLY A 115 -15.28 -5.60 0.50
C GLY A 115 -14.58 -6.77 1.20
N MET A 116 -13.92 -7.68 0.47
CA MET A 116 -13.19 -8.82 1.05
C MET A 116 -11.69 -8.57 1.20
N ASP A 117 -11.23 -7.35 1.05
CA ASP A 117 -9.81 -6.97 1.15
C ASP A 117 -9.22 -7.38 2.50
N SER A 118 -9.92 -7.07 3.59
CA SER A 118 -9.48 -7.44 4.94
C SER A 118 -9.40 -8.94 5.14
N ALA A 119 -10.33 -9.71 4.58
CA ALA A 119 -10.33 -11.17 4.67
C ALA A 119 -9.11 -11.76 3.95
N LEU A 120 -8.79 -11.25 2.75
CA LEU A 120 -7.59 -11.67 2.02
C LEU A 120 -6.31 -11.29 2.78
N ALA A 121 -6.23 -10.07 3.31
CA ALA A 121 -5.09 -9.63 4.10
C ALA A 121 -4.86 -10.49 5.36
N LEU A 122 -5.93 -10.79 6.09
CA LEU A 122 -5.87 -11.69 7.26
C LEU A 122 -5.45 -13.11 6.87
N GLY A 123 -5.92 -13.62 5.72
CA GLY A 123 -5.49 -14.90 5.18
C GLY A 123 -3.99 -14.94 4.87
N MET A 124 -3.46 -13.86 4.28
CA MET A 124 -2.02 -13.74 4.02
C MET A 124 -1.22 -13.67 5.33
N ILE A 125 -1.67 -12.89 6.31
CA ILE A 125 -1.03 -12.82 7.64
C ILE A 125 -1.04 -14.20 8.30
N ARG A 126 -2.17 -14.90 8.28
CA ARG A 126 -2.29 -16.26 8.80
C ARG A 126 -1.27 -17.20 8.16
N TYR A 127 -1.16 -17.17 6.83
CA TYR A 127 -0.17 -17.99 6.11
C TYR A 127 1.27 -17.68 6.53
N ILE A 128 1.61 -16.38 6.69
CA ILE A 128 2.94 -15.95 7.14
C ILE A 128 3.26 -16.50 8.54
N LEU A 129 2.30 -16.41 9.45
CA LEU A 129 2.47 -16.89 10.84
C LEU A 129 2.58 -18.41 10.90
N ASP A 130 1.67 -19.13 10.25
CA ASP A 130 1.64 -20.60 10.27
C ASP A 130 2.92 -21.22 9.66
N ASN A 131 3.56 -20.52 8.73
CA ASN A 131 4.79 -20.97 8.08
C ASN A 131 6.06 -20.32 8.65
N ASN A 132 5.98 -19.60 9.77
CA ASN A 132 7.11 -18.91 10.42
C ASN A 132 7.90 -18.01 9.46
N ARG A 133 7.22 -17.30 8.55
CA ARG A 133 7.83 -16.41 7.55
C ARG A 133 7.88 -14.96 7.99
N HIS A 134 7.56 -14.67 9.23
CA HIS A 134 7.65 -13.35 9.84
C HIS A 134 9.04 -13.11 10.43
N ASP A 135 9.46 -11.85 10.46
CA ASP A 135 10.66 -11.43 11.18
C ASP A 135 10.31 -11.25 12.67
N ALA A 136 10.54 -12.32 13.44
CA ALA A 136 10.23 -12.33 14.86
C ALA A 136 11.11 -11.34 15.64
N ALA A 137 12.37 -11.14 15.24
CA ALA A 137 13.28 -10.20 15.90
C ALA A 137 12.75 -8.77 15.76
N PHE A 138 12.39 -8.38 14.53
CA PHE A 138 11.81 -7.07 14.27
C PHE A 138 10.51 -6.84 15.04
N LEU A 139 9.60 -7.81 15.04
CA LEU A 139 8.30 -7.69 15.71
C LEU A 139 8.40 -7.61 17.24
N CYS A 140 9.49 -8.12 17.83
CA CYS A 140 9.72 -8.05 19.28
C CYS A 140 10.26 -6.69 19.75
N HIS A 141 10.54 -5.73 18.86
CA HIS A 141 11.07 -4.44 19.23
C HIS A 141 9.99 -3.33 19.20
N PRO A 142 9.25 -3.12 20.28
CA PRO A 142 8.11 -2.20 20.31
C PRO A 142 8.52 -0.72 20.35
N THR A 143 9.79 -0.42 20.53
CA THR A 143 10.32 0.95 20.59
C THR A 143 11.65 1.08 19.87
N LEU A 144 11.95 2.29 19.41
CA LEU A 144 13.26 2.61 18.80
C LEU A 144 14.43 2.34 19.76
N ALA A 145 14.25 2.57 21.06
CA ALA A 145 15.28 2.31 22.06
C ALA A 145 15.57 0.79 22.18
N ALA A 146 14.52 -0.05 22.16
CA ALA A 146 14.68 -1.50 22.17
C ALA A 146 15.37 -2.00 20.90
N ALA A 147 14.99 -1.51 19.73
CA ALA A 147 15.61 -1.86 18.46
C ALA A 147 17.10 -1.47 18.42
N ARG A 148 17.45 -0.26 18.82
CA ARG A 148 18.84 0.20 18.89
C ARG A 148 19.68 -0.65 19.85
N LYS A 149 19.14 -1.02 21.00
CA LYS A 149 19.82 -1.92 21.95
C LYS A 149 20.08 -3.30 21.38
N ALA A 150 19.19 -3.78 20.52
CA ALA A 150 19.34 -5.05 19.83
C ALA A 150 20.18 -4.98 18.54
N GLY A 151 20.60 -3.79 18.11
CA GLY A 151 21.33 -3.58 16.86
C GLY A 151 20.46 -3.57 15.60
N GLU A 152 19.13 -3.46 15.76
CA GLU A 152 18.20 -3.44 14.66
C GLU A 152 18.01 -2.03 14.09
N ALA A 153 17.88 -1.93 12.75
CA ALA A 153 17.71 -0.66 12.05
C ALA A 153 16.30 -0.07 12.18
N GLY A 154 15.31 -0.86 12.54
CA GLY A 154 13.91 -0.46 12.62
C GLY A 154 13.19 -1.00 13.85
N PHE A 155 11.96 -0.52 14.06
CA PHE A 155 11.11 -0.99 15.13
C PHE A 155 9.64 -0.95 14.70
N PHE A 156 8.84 -1.80 15.32
CA PHE A 156 7.40 -1.83 15.11
C PHE A 156 6.69 -1.18 16.29
N GLN A 157 6.15 0.01 16.10
CA GLN A 157 5.43 0.70 17.15
C GLN A 157 4.01 0.13 17.26
N THR A 158 3.77 -0.73 18.25
CA THR A 158 2.42 -1.12 18.62
C THR A 158 2.02 -0.41 19.91
N ALA A 159 0.98 0.37 19.84
CA ALA A 159 0.32 0.90 21.04
C ALA A 159 -0.41 -0.17 21.87
N ALA A 160 -0.54 -1.40 21.40
CA ALA A 160 -1.48 -2.37 21.95
C ALA A 160 -1.06 -3.86 21.97
N PHE A 161 0.08 -4.26 21.48
CA PHE A 161 0.48 -5.67 21.55
C PHE A 161 1.67 -5.86 22.48
N ARG A 162 1.42 -6.44 23.66
CA ARG A 162 2.49 -7.12 24.39
C ARG A 162 2.78 -8.39 23.65
N CYS A 163 4.00 -8.51 23.15
CA CYS A 163 4.50 -9.75 22.60
C CYS A 163 4.86 -10.70 23.76
N GLU A 164 3.85 -11.32 24.34
CA GLU A 164 4.04 -12.50 25.22
C GLU A 164 3.94 -13.75 24.34
N TRP A 165 4.92 -13.99 23.50
CA TRP A 165 5.15 -15.31 22.94
C TRP A 165 6.01 -16.09 23.93
N THR A 166 5.41 -16.65 24.96
CA THR A 166 6.01 -17.78 25.67
C THR A 166 6.01 -18.95 24.70
N ARG A 167 7.20 -19.40 24.33
CA ARG A 167 7.37 -20.69 23.68
C ARG A 167 7.02 -21.75 24.72
N GLU A 168 5.91 -22.44 24.55
CA GLU A 168 5.70 -23.79 25.02
C GLU A 168 6.00 -24.76 23.89
#